data_da716bb9f2b2f216c17ab230cb6235df
#
_entry.id   da716bb9f2b2f216c17ab230cb6235df
#
_cell.length_a   1.000
_cell.length_b   1.000
_cell.length_c   1.000
_cell.angle_alpha   90.00
_cell.angle_beta   90.00
_cell.angle_gamma   90.00
#
_symmetry.space_group_name_H-M   'P 1'
#
loop_
_entity.id
_entity.type
_entity.pdbx_description
1 polymer ?
#
loop_
_entity_poly.entity_id
_entity_poly.type
_entity_poly.pdbx_seq_one_letter_code
_entity_poly.pdbx_strand_id
1 'polypeptide(L)'
;MFAALLSVAFATTACATGEFTSDAVLYEGAQLITGDGGAVLDNSSFLVEDGRFTAVGTVGSIDAPAGSGHVDLTGKTVMPAIVNAHAHLASPRADRTEELQHWAYYGTGAVMSLGLDEGSVGFEMRSEDISNGARSRSAGRGITGPEEGRSEVPFWITSEAEARAAVQELATEEVDFVKIWVDDRGGQYEKLTPELYGAVIDEAHKNGLRVTAHVFTLEDAKGLLRAGIDAFAHGIRDQDVDDELVQLWTDRPDVVLVPNLPNPGVALDLSWLSGTIPSERLGEMQAAQQERPGAQESFGIQARNLARLSSAGIKIAFGTDGSSPWTSHQEMEDMVRSGMTPSRCNRCSNKHISGADRARRRLHRPWEAGRLCCPRCKPN
;
A
#
# COMPACT_ATOMS: atom_id res chain seq x y z
N MET A 1 -63.16 -44.94 -7.61
CA MET A 1 -62.46 -43.66 -7.43
C MET A 1 -61.01 -43.94 -7.12
N PHE A 2 -60.15 -43.88 -8.14
CA PHE A 2 -58.70 -44.10 -7.99
C PHE A 2 -58.05 -42.75 -7.81
N ALA A 3 -57.35 -42.54 -6.72
CA ALA A 3 -56.53 -41.36 -6.49
C ALA A 3 -55.08 -41.66 -6.99
N ALA A 4 -54.64 -40.93 -8.00
CA ALA A 4 -53.27 -40.99 -8.51
C ALA A 4 -52.38 -40.06 -7.67
N LEU A 5 -51.40 -40.64 -6.97
CA LEU A 5 -50.32 -39.88 -6.32
C LEU A 5 -49.28 -39.54 -7.37
N LEU A 6 -49.11 -38.22 -7.59
CA LEU A 6 -48.05 -37.67 -8.43
C LEU A 6 -46.81 -37.47 -7.54
N SER A 7 -45.79 -38.31 -7.73
CA SER A 7 -44.50 -38.14 -7.06
C SER A 7 -43.64 -37.16 -7.86
N VAL A 8 -43.41 -35.97 -7.32
CA VAL A 8 -42.45 -35.01 -7.87
C VAL A 8 -41.07 -35.36 -7.35
N ALA A 9 -40.20 -35.84 -8.23
CA ALA A 9 -38.80 -36.07 -7.92
C ALA A 9 -38.06 -34.71 -8.01
N PHE A 10 -37.63 -34.21 -6.88
CA PHE A 10 -36.66 -33.11 -6.83
C PHE A 10 -35.27 -33.66 -7.23
N ALA A 11 -34.79 -33.27 -8.40
CA ALA A 11 -33.41 -33.48 -8.76
C ALA A 11 -32.55 -32.47 -7.98
N THR A 12 -31.97 -32.92 -6.88
CA THR A 12 -30.89 -32.19 -6.19
C THR A 12 -29.64 -32.25 -7.06
N THR A 13 -29.30 -31.14 -7.70
CA THR A 13 -27.98 -30.99 -8.32
C THR A 13 -26.98 -30.95 -7.18
N ALA A 14 -26.35 -32.09 -6.90
CA ALA A 14 -25.24 -32.20 -6.00
C ALA A 14 -24.06 -31.41 -6.66
N CYS A 15 -23.74 -30.27 -6.10
CA CYS A 15 -22.38 -29.74 -6.27
C CYS A 15 -21.45 -30.81 -5.75
N ALA A 16 -20.66 -31.41 -6.63
CA ALA A 16 -19.63 -32.36 -6.26
C ALA A 16 -18.57 -31.59 -5.45
N THR A 17 -18.66 -31.66 -4.13
CA THR A 17 -17.53 -31.38 -3.24
C THR A 17 -16.59 -32.55 -3.34
N GLY A 18 -15.75 -32.58 -4.39
CA GLY A 18 -14.61 -33.48 -4.44
C GLY A 18 -13.70 -33.13 -3.25
N GLU A 19 -13.44 -34.09 -2.36
CA GLU A 19 -12.35 -33.95 -1.39
C GLU A 19 -11.05 -33.86 -2.18
N PHE A 20 -10.41 -32.69 -2.14
CA PHE A 20 -9.08 -32.53 -2.67
C PHE A 20 -8.13 -33.37 -1.81
N THR A 21 -7.36 -34.26 -2.44
CA THR A 21 -6.39 -35.11 -1.76
C THR A 21 -4.98 -34.49 -1.76
N SER A 22 -4.83 -33.30 -2.31
CA SER A 22 -3.61 -32.50 -2.38
C SER A 22 -3.94 -31.04 -2.04
N ASP A 23 -3.08 -30.34 -1.32
CA ASP A 23 -3.17 -28.91 -1.07
C ASP A 23 -2.80 -28.06 -2.32
N ALA A 24 -2.45 -28.72 -3.41
CA ALA A 24 -2.14 -28.07 -4.68
C ALA A 24 -3.41 -27.62 -5.41
N VAL A 25 -3.41 -26.40 -5.93
CA VAL A 25 -4.49 -25.84 -6.75
C VAL A 25 -3.93 -25.30 -8.06
N LEU A 26 -4.44 -25.82 -9.18
CA LEU A 26 -4.15 -25.30 -10.53
C LEU A 26 -5.16 -24.24 -10.89
N TYR A 27 -4.68 -23.07 -11.27
CA TYR A 27 -5.46 -21.95 -11.76
C TYR A 27 -5.18 -21.76 -13.24
N GLU A 28 -6.23 -21.61 -14.07
CA GLU A 28 -6.09 -21.52 -15.53
C GLU A 28 -6.99 -20.48 -16.17
N GLY A 29 -6.59 -19.98 -17.35
CA GLY A 29 -7.39 -19.13 -18.21
C GLY A 29 -7.29 -17.64 -17.97
N ALA A 30 -6.59 -17.19 -16.92
CA ALA A 30 -6.44 -15.78 -16.62
C ALA A 30 -5.46 -15.06 -17.54
N GLN A 31 -5.65 -13.75 -17.69
CA GLN A 31 -4.56 -12.85 -18.04
C GLN A 31 -3.72 -12.62 -16.79
N LEU A 32 -2.42 -12.94 -16.82
CA LEU A 32 -1.53 -12.84 -15.66
C LEU A 32 -0.52 -11.72 -15.84
N ILE A 33 -0.55 -10.78 -14.88
CA ILE A 33 0.44 -9.71 -14.70
C ILE A 33 1.36 -10.14 -13.56
N THR A 34 2.64 -10.45 -13.86
CA THR A 34 3.57 -10.99 -12.85
C THR A 34 4.13 -9.93 -11.88
N GLY A 35 3.97 -8.64 -12.18
CA GLY A 35 4.43 -7.54 -11.33
C GLY A 35 5.94 -7.26 -11.40
N ASP A 36 6.69 -8.00 -12.20
CA ASP A 36 8.13 -7.79 -12.43
C ASP A 36 8.41 -6.78 -13.57
N GLY A 37 7.36 -6.35 -14.27
CA GLY A 37 7.40 -5.47 -15.45
C GLY A 37 7.65 -6.22 -16.74
N GLY A 38 7.59 -7.55 -16.72
CA GLY A 38 7.59 -8.41 -17.92
C GLY A 38 6.30 -8.29 -18.73
N ALA A 39 6.23 -9.06 -19.81
CA ALA A 39 5.03 -9.15 -20.64
C ALA A 39 3.89 -9.79 -19.85
N VAL A 40 2.67 -9.32 -20.13
CA VAL A 40 1.45 -9.95 -19.64
C VAL A 40 1.30 -11.33 -20.29
N LEU A 41 1.00 -12.36 -19.49
CA LEU A 41 0.73 -13.70 -20.00
C LEU A 41 -0.77 -13.87 -20.21
N ASP A 42 -1.19 -13.94 -21.45
CA ASP A 42 -2.57 -14.27 -21.80
C ASP A 42 -2.80 -15.78 -21.67
N ASN A 43 -4.02 -16.16 -21.26
CA ASN A 43 -4.41 -17.55 -21.09
C ASN A 43 -3.39 -18.33 -20.24
N SER A 44 -3.07 -17.77 -19.07
CA SER A 44 -2.06 -18.31 -18.18
C SER A 44 -2.55 -19.52 -17.41
N SER A 45 -1.60 -20.32 -16.95
CA SER A 45 -1.78 -21.36 -15.95
C SER A 45 -0.74 -21.20 -14.85
N PHE A 46 -1.14 -21.41 -13.59
CA PHE A 46 -0.21 -21.41 -12.46
C PHE A 46 -0.66 -22.38 -11.37
N LEU A 47 0.33 -23.05 -10.76
CA LEU A 47 0.12 -23.98 -9.68
C LEU A 47 0.49 -23.31 -8.35
N VAL A 48 -0.38 -23.46 -7.36
CA VAL A 48 -0.16 -23.00 -5.98
C VAL A 48 -0.16 -24.21 -5.06
N GLU A 49 0.91 -24.36 -4.28
CA GLU A 49 1.08 -25.40 -3.26
C GLU A 49 1.59 -24.72 -1.98
N ASP A 50 1.01 -25.04 -0.83
CA ASP A 50 1.37 -24.45 0.45
C ASP A 50 1.39 -22.88 0.43
N GLY A 51 0.44 -22.27 -0.29
CA GLY A 51 0.35 -20.84 -0.44
C GLY A 51 1.42 -20.20 -1.34
N ARG A 52 2.16 -20.98 -2.13
CA ARG A 52 3.26 -20.51 -3.00
C ARG A 52 3.02 -20.90 -4.46
N PHE A 53 3.44 -20.03 -5.36
CA PHE A 53 3.53 -20.37 -6.78
C PHE A 53 4.69 -21.35 -6.98
N THR A 54 4.39 -22.56 -7.44
CA THR A 54 5.40 -23.60 -7.75
C THR A 54 5.63 -23.72 -9.25
N ALA A 55 4.65 -23.35 -10.07
CA ALA A 55 4.81 -23.28 -11.52
C ALA A 55 3.96 -22.14 -12.11
N VAL A 56 4.44 -21.51 -13.19
CA VAL A 56 3.74 -20.50 -13.99
C VAL A 56 4.01 -20.76 -15.46
N GLY A 57 2.96 -20.73 -16.29
CA GLY A 57 3.04 -20.98 -17.73
C GLY A 57 1.75 -20.61 -18.46
N THR A 58 1.49 -21.25 -19.56
CA THR A 58 0.24 -21.17 -20.33
C THR A 58 -0.66 -22.35 -20.04
N VAL A 59 -1.96 -22.24 -20.31
CA VAL A 59 -2.91 -23.34 -20.17
C VAL A 59 -2.39 -24.60 -20.85
N GLY A 60 -2.43 -25.73 -20.14
CA GLY A 60 -1.96 -27.04 -20.60
C GLY A 60 -0.45 -27.25 -20.54
N SER A 61 0.34 -26.29 -20.02
CA SER A 61 1.81 -26.43 -19.89
C SER A 61 2.26 -26.92 -18.52
N ILE A 62 1.33 -27.04 -17.55
CA ILE A 62 1.66 -27.42 -16.16
C ILE A 62 1.00 -28.74 -15.84
N ASP A 63 1.81 -29.72 -15.44
CA ASP A 63 1.36 -31.00 -14.90
C ASP A 63 1.09 -30.84 -13.40
N ALA A 64 -0.20 -30.73 -13.04
CA ALA A 64 -0.59 -30.65 -11.63
C ALA A 64 -0.57 -32.04 -10.97
N PRO A 65 -0.20 -32.14 -9.67
CA PRO A 65 -0.29 -33.37 -8.92
C PRO A 65 -1.67 -34.01 -8.96
N ALA A 66 -1.75 -35.34 -8.91
CA ALA A 66 -3.04 -36.04 -8.85
C ALA A 66 -3.83 -35.60 -7.61
N GLY A 67 -5.11 -35.31 -7.78
CA GLY A 67 -5.99 -34.83 -6.71
C GLY A 67 -5.88 -33.33 -6.39
N SER A 68 -5.16 -32.54 -7.22
CA SER A 68 -5.12 -31.08 -7.12
C SER A 68 -6.51 -30.46 -7.38
N GLY A 69 -6.78 -29.34 -6.71
CA GLY A 69 -7.92 -28.48 -7.06
C GLY A 69 -7.69 -27.84 -8.42
N HIS A 70 -8.81 -27.49 -9.11
CA HIS A 70 -8.76 -26.75 -10.37
C HIS A 70 -9.72 -25.55 -10.32
N VAL A 71 -9.20 -24.36 -10.68
CA VAL A 71 -9.98 -23.12 -10.71
C VAL A 71 -9.88 -22.50 -12.09
N ASP A 72 -11.03 -22.36 -12.74
CA ASP A 72 -11.16 -21.63 -14.01
C ASP A 72 -11.22 -20.13 -13.78
N LEU A 73 -10.25 -19.41 -14.27
CA LEU A 73 -10.13 -17.94 -14.23
C LEU A 73 -10.32 -17.31 -15.61
N THR A 74 -10.97 -17.99 -16.55
CA THR A 74 -11.23 -17.47 -17.90
C THR A 74 -11.92 -16.10 -17.84
N GLY A 75 -11.38 -15.13 -18.56
CA GLY A 75 -11.87 -13.75 -18.59
C GLY A 75 -11.54 -12.92 -17.34
N LYS A 76 -10.69 -13.43 -16.46
CA LYS A 76 -10.17 -12.71 -15.28
C LYS A 76 -8.75 -12.21 -15.55
N THR A 77 -8.37 -11.16 -14.82
CA THR A 77 -6.99 -10.72 -14.72
C THR A 77 -6.48 -11.01 -13.31
N VAL A 78 -5.32 -11.65 -13.23
CA VAL A 78 -4.60 -11.89 -11.99
C VAL A 78 -3.37 -10.99 -11.96
N MET A 79 -3.18 -10.33 -10.85
CA MET A 79 -2.02 -9.47 -10.60
C MET A 79 -1.60 -9.58 -9.13
N PRO A 80 -0.36 -9.22 -8.77
CA PRO A 80 0.04 -9.14 -7.37
C PRO A 80 -0.88 -8.19 -6.60
N ALA A 81 -1.18 -8.53 -5.35
CA ALA A 81 -1.93 -7.65 -4.47
C ALA A 81 -1.18 -6.33 -4.26
N ILE A 82 -1.91 -5.23 -4.17
CA ILE A 82 -1.35 -3.91 -3.90
C ILE A 82 -0.77 -3.88 -2.49
N VAL A 83 0.41 -3.28 -2.32
CA VAL A 83 1.00 -2.96 -1.02
C VAL A 83 1.00 -1.45 -0.86
N ASN A 84 0.21 -0.95 0.09
CA ASN A 84 0.12 0.47 0.39
C ASN A 84 1.15 0.84 1.47
N ALA A 85 2.20 1.57 1.08
CA ALA A 85 3.29 1.96 1.97
C ALA A 85 2.98 3.17 2.84
N HIS A 86 1.83 3.81 2.67
CA HIS A 86 1.43 4.97 3.45
C HIS A 86 -0.09 5.08 3.57
N ALA A 87 -0.59 4.72 4.71
CA ALA A 87 -1.97 4.93 5.13
C ALA A 87 -1.99 5.28 6.63
N HIS A 88 -3.17 5.59 7.13
CA HIS A 88 -3.46 5.79 8.54
C HIS A 88 -4.62 4.86 8.92
N LEU A 89 -4.34 3.89 9.78
CA LEU A 89 -5.32 2.91 10.22
C LEU A 89 -5.92 3.32 11.57
N ALA A 90 -7.17 2.94 11.80
CA ALA A 90 -7.84 3.16 13.07
C ALA A 90 -7.08 2.48 14.23
N SER A 91 -7.04 3.12 15.41
CA SER A 91 -6.41 2.56 16.60
C SER A 91 -7.27 1.48 17.28
N PRO A 92 -8.61 1.59 17.38
CA PRO A 92 -9.45 0.53 17.95
C PRO A 92 -9.38 -0.75 17.11
N ARG A 93 -9.20 -1.92 17.75
CA ARG A 93 -9.04 -3.23 17.09
C ARG A 93 -10.19 -3.57 16.13
N ALA A 94 -11.44 -3.32 16.54
CA ALA A 94 -12.60 -3.64 15.72
C ALA A 94 -12.62 -2.83 14.43
N ASP A 95 -12.41 -1.52 14.52
CA ASP A 95 -12.41 -0.60 13.39
C ASP A 95 -11.22 -0.90 12.46
N ARG A 96 -10.04 -1.16 13.03
CA ARG A 96 -8.84 -1.56 12.26
C ARG A 96 -9.05 -2.89 11.52
N THR A 97 -9.74 -3.85 12.14
CA THR A 97 -10.08 -5.13 11.48
C THR A 97 -10.97 -4.89 10.27
N GLU A 98 -12.02 -4.09 10.43
CA GLU A 98 -12.93 -3.74 9.34
C GLU A 98 -12.21 -2.98 8.22
N GLU A 99 -11.37 -2.01 8.56
CA GLU A 99 -10.56 -1.29 7.57
C GLU A 99 -9.64 -2.24 6.79
N LEU A 100 -8.95 -3.17 7.46
CA LEU A 100 -8.08 -4.13 6.80
C LEU A 100 -8.84 -5.08 5.87
N GLN A 101 -10.09 -5.44 6.21
CA GLN A 101 -10.97 -6.21 5.32
C GLN A 101 -11.41 -5.37 4.12
N HIS A 102 -11.73 -4.10 4.31
CA HIS A 102 -12.05 -3.18 3.22
C HIS A 102 -10.84 -2.96 2.28
N TRP A 103 -9.61 -2.81 2.82
CA TRP A 103 -8.40 -2.73 2.00
C TRP A 103 -8.23 -3.98 1.13
N ALA A 104 -8.41 -5.17 1.72
CA ALA A 104 -8.31 -6.43 0.98
C ALA A 104 -9.40 -6.56 -0.10
N TYR A 105 -10.63 -6.10 0.18
CA TYR A 105 -11.73 -6.08 -0.78
C TYR A 105 -11.38 -5.29 -2.05
N TYR A 106 -10.69 -4.16 -1.91
CA TYR A 106 -10.23 -3.35 -3.03
C TYR A 106 -8.86 -3.76 -3.59
N GLY A 107 -8.36 -4.94 -3.24
CA GLY A 107 -7.16 -5.53 -3.82
C GLY A 107 -5.85 -5.17 -3.12
N THR A 108 -5.90 -4.47 -2.00
CA THR A 108 -4.71 -4.16 -1.20
C THR A 108 -4.43 -5.28 -0.21
N GLY A 109 -3.33 -6.00 -0.41
CA GLY A 109 -2.95 -7.15 0.44
C GLY A 109 -2.11 -6.78 1.66
N ALA A 110 -1.53 -5.59 1.70
CA ALA A 110 -0.78 -5.10 2.85
C ALA A 110 -0.80 -3.57 2.96
N VAL A 111 -0.80 -3.05 4.18
CA VAL A 111 -0.88 -1.63 4.50
C VAL A 111 0.14 -1.27 5.57
N MET A 112 0.88 -0.18 5.36
CA MET A 112 1.75 0.45 6.36
C MET A 112 1.03 1.65 6.97
N SER A 113 0.73 1.58 8.27
CA SER A 113 0.23 2.72 9.05
C SER A 113 1.39 3.59 9.52
N LEU A 114 1.38 4.88 9.17
CA LEU A 114 2.53 5.76 9.36
C LEU A 114 2.29 6.86 10.40
N GLY A 115 2.62 6.54 11.66
CA GLY A 115 2.93 7.55 12.67
C GLY A 115 1.77 8.11 13.48
N LEU A 116 0.54 7.61 13.29
CA LEU A 116 -0.64 8.02 14.07
C LEU A 116 -1.30 6.86 14.82
N ASP A 117 -0.58 5.75 15.02
CA ASP A 117 -1.09 4.61 15.77
C ASP A 117 -0.90 4.85 17.28
N GLU A 118 -1.99 4.68 18.03
CA GLU A 118 -1.98 4.75 19.50
C GLU A 118 -1.99 3.36 20.14
N GLY A 119 -1.21 3.19 21.18
CA GLY A 119 -1.16 1.95 21.96
C GLY A 119 -0.60 0.76 21.22
N SER A 120 -0.87 -0.45 21.71
CA SER A 120 -0.25 -1.70 21.25
C SER A 120 -0.98 -2.41 20.10
N VAL A 121 -2.23 -2.03 19.81
CA VAL A 121 -3.11 -2.77 18.90
C VAL A 121 -2.48 -2.94 17.50
N GLY A 122 -1.86 -1.89 16.95
CA GLY A 122 -1.19 -1.94 15.66
C GLY A 122 -0.05 -2.98 15.62
N PHE A 123 0.68 -3.12 16.71
CA PHE A 123 1.78 -4.08 16.83
C PHE A 123 1.30 -5.51 17.08
N GLU A 124 0.26 -5.68 17.88
CA GLU A 124 -0.36 -6.99 18.11
C GLU A 124 -0.90 -7.58 16.81
N MET A 125 -1.69 -6.79 16.06
CA MET A 125 -2.36 -7.22 14.83
C MET A 125 -1.41 -7.52 13.66
N ARG A 126 -0.17 -7.01 13.66
CA ARG A 126 0.76 -7.22 12.54
C ARG A 126 1.18 -8.68 12.32
N SER A 127 1.05 -9.52 13.35
CA SER A 127 1.35 -10.96 13.30
C SER A 127 0.11 -11.84 13.15
N GLU A 128 -1.09 -11.26 13.19
CA GLU A 128 -2.36 -11.97 13.11
C GLU A 128 -2.74 -12.23 11.64
N ASP A 129 -3.39 -13.36 11.40
CA ASP A 129 -4.03 -13.66 10.14
C ASP A 129 -5.51 -13.25 10.21
N ILE A 130 -5.79 -12.03 9.74
CA ILE A 130 -7.15 -11.50 9.72
C ILE A 130 -7.89 -12.08 8.53
N SER A 131 -8.97 -12.83 8.81
CA SER A 131 -9.77 -13.44 7.77
C SER A 131 -10.25 -12.39 6.75
N ASN A 132 -9.95 -12.62 5.48
CA ASN A 132 -10.23 -11.69 4.36
C ASN A 132 -9.67 -10.27 4.55
N GLY A 133 -8.69 -10.09 5.43
CA GLY A 133 -8.07 -8.78 5.70
C GLY A 133 -6.71 -8.61 5.04
N ALA A 134 -6.33 -7.36 4.79
CA ALA A 134 -4.97 -7.00 4.43
C ALA A 134 -4.03 -7.18 5.63
N ARG A 135 -2.78 -7.49 5.37
CA ARG A 135 -1.73 -7.47 6.41
C ARG A 135 -1.41 -6.03 6.79
N SER A 136 -1.07 -5.79 8.06
CA SER A 136 -0.68 -4.45 8.50
C SER A 136 0.76 -4.42 9.01
N ARG A 137 1.36 -3.23 8.91
CA ARG A 137 2.60 -2.82 9.55
C ARG A 137 2.37 -1.47 10.21
N SER A 138 3.19 -1.11 11.18
CA SER A 138 3.00 0.10 11.96
C SER A 138 4.31 0.81 12.23
N ALA A 139 4.30 2.12 12.06
CA ALA A 139 5.33 3.03 12.54
C ALA A 139 5.06 3.52 13.99
N GLY A 140 3.98 3.02 14.62
CA GLY A 140 3.58 3.51 15.92
C GLY A 140 3.28 5.01 15.92
N ARG A 141 3.74 5.71 16.93
CA ARG A 141 3.72 7.17 17.00
C ARG A 141 4.84 7.75 16.13
N GLY A 142 4.55 8.80 15.38
CA GLY A 142 5.60 9.51 14.65
C GLY A 142 6.26 10.57 15.51
N ILE A 143 7.18 11.34 14.91
CA ILE A 143 7.93 12.41 15.60
C ILE A 143 7.78 13.72 14.82
N THR A 144 7.44 14.80 15.48
CA THR A 144 7.30 16.14 14.91
C THR A 144 7.73 17.22 15.93
N GLY A 145 7.79 18.48 15.50
CA GLY A 145 7.81 19.62 16.42
C GLY A 145 6.45 19.75 17.14
N PRO A 146 6.34 20.61 18.15
CA PRO A 146 5.06 20.87 18.80
C PRO A 146 4.00 21.42 17.82
N GLU A 147 2.85 20.75 17.73
CA GLU A 147 1.70 21.11 16.87
C GLU A 147 0.44 21.17 17.74
N GLU A 148 0.38 22.12 18.69
CA GLU A 148 -0.74 22.26 19.63
C GLU A 148 -2.09 22.41 18.91
N GLY A 149 -3.08 21.62 19.36
CA GLY A 149 -4.44 21.64 18.79
C GLY A 149 -4.61 20.92 17.47
N ARG A 150 -3.54 20.28 16.93
CA ARG A 150 -3.61 19.50 15.68
C ARG A 150 -3.61 18.00 15.96
N SER A 151 -2.52 17.46 16.46
CA SER A 151 -2.43 16.06 16.84
C SER A 151 -1.42 15.89 17.98
N GLU A 152 -1.82 15.19 19.02
CA GLU A 152 -0.96 14.88 20.19
C GLU A 152 -0.46 13.43 20.15
N VAL A 153 -0.81 12.65 19.14
CA VAL A 153 -0.35 11.27 18.97
C VAL A 153 1.16 11.21 18.73
N PRO A 154 1.76 12.00 17.81
CA PRO A 154 3.21 12.00 17.62
C PRO A 154 3.98 12.49 18.85
N PHE A 155 5.23 12.07 18.97
CA PHE A 155 6.18 12.69 19.89
C PHE A 155 6.48 14.10 19.43
N TRP A 156 6.33 15.07 20.32
CA TRP A 156 6.80 16.43 20.12
C TRP A 156 8.20 16.56 20.67
N ILE A 157 9.13 17.03 19.83
CA ILE A 157 10.52 17.18 20.21
C ILE A 157 11.01 18.61 19.95
N THR A 158 11.84 19.12 20.87
CA THR A 158 12.46 20.44 20.79
C THR A 158 13.97 20.37 21.02
N SER A 159 14.50 19.20 21.32
CA SER A 159 15.92 18.95 21.54
C SER A 159 16.37 17.62 20.96
N GLU A 160 17.68 17.50 20.68
CA GLU A 160 18.29 16.23 20.24
C GLU A 160 18.13 15.11 21.28
N ALA A 161 18.12 15.46 22.57
CA ALA A 161 17.93 14.48 23.63
C ALA A 161 16.52 13.87 23.56
N GLU A 162 15.49 14.69 23.36
CA GLU A 162 14.10 14.23 23.15
C GLU A 162 13.97 13.43 21.86
N ALA A 163 14.63 13.85 20.77
CA ALA A 163 14.67 13.13 19.49
C ALA A 163 15.18 11.68 19.69
N ARG A 164 16.31 11.53 20.36
CA ARG A 164 16.90 10.22 20.63
C ARG A 164 16.05 9.38 21.59
N ALA A 165 15.47 9.99 22.63
CA ALA A 165 14.59 9.29 23.55
C ALA A 165 13.32 8.75 22.85
N ALA A 166 12.69 9.55 21.98
CA ALA A 166 11.54 9.12 21.20
C ALA A 166 11.87 7.91 20.29
N VAL A 167 13.04 7.94 19.63
CA VAL A 167 13.48 6.80 18.80
C VAL A 167 13.75 5.55 19.64
N GLN A 168 14.33 5.68 20.83
CA GLN A 168 14.58 4.54 21.73
C GLN A 168 13.27 3.90 22.21
N GLU A 169 12.25 4.71 22.50
CA GLU A 169 10.91 4.21 22.82
C GLU A 169 10.33 3.42 21.64
N LEU A 170 10.33 3.99 20.42
CA LEU A 170 9.88 3.32 19.19
C LEU A 170 10.67 2.04 18.89
N ALA A 171 11.98 2.02 19.16
CA ALA A 171 12.80 0.82 18.99
C ALA A 171 12.41 -0.29 19.98
N THR A 172 12.03 0.08 21.22
CA THR A 172 11.53 -0.86 22.24
C THR A 172 10.17 -1.45 21.84
N GLU A 173 9.33 -0.67 21.16
CA GLU A 173 8.06 -1.13 20.60
C GLU A 173 8.23 -1.95 19.30
N GLU A 174 9.48 -2.07 18.80
CA GLU A 174 9.82 -2.78 17.56
C GLU A 174 9.03 -2.28 16.35
N VAL A 175 8.92 -0.95 16.17
CA VAL A 175 8.25 -0.37 15.01
C VAL A 175 8.86 -0.82 13.70
N ASP A 176 8.05 -0.89 12.62
CA ASP A 176 8.53 -1.28 11.28
C ASP A 176 9.32 -0.15 10.60
N PHE A 177 9.01 1.11 10.94
CA PHE A 177 9.67 2.34 10.49
C PHE A 177 9.55 3.44 11.55
N VAL A 178 10.47 4.39 11.55
CA VAL A 178 10.29 5.68 12.23
C VAL A 178 9.67 6.66 11.25
N LYS A 179 8.59 7.33 11.63
CA LYS A 179 7.94 8.39 10.84
C LYS A 179 8.26 9.75 11.43
N ILE A 180 8.67 10.70 10.58
CA ILE A 180 8.85 12.10 10.98
C ILE A 180 8.03 13.04 10.08
N TRP A 181 7.68 14.22 10.59
CA TRP A 181 7.11 15.31 9.82
C TRP A 181 8.08 16.50 9.80
N VAL A 182 8.46 16.93 8.60
CA VAL A 182 9.26 18.12 8.35
C VAL A 182 8.41 19.09 7.54
N ASP A 183 7.49 19.75 8.24
CA ASP A 183 6.48 20.61 7.64
C ASP A 183 6.05 21.67 8.66
N ASP A 184 6.00 22.91 8.25
CA ASP A 184 5.57 24.05 9.09
C ASP A 184 4.06 24.32 9.01
N ARG A 185 3.33 23.50 8.29
CA ARG A 185 1.88 23.63 8.06
C ARG A 185 1.48 24.98 7.49
N GLY A 186 2.28 25.49 6.54
CA GLY A 186 2.06 26.81 5.95
C GLY A 186 2.41 27.95 6.90
N GLY A 187 3.43 27.76 7.74
CA GLY A 187 3.93 28.73 8.70
C GLY A 187 3.13 28.80 10.02
N GLN A 188 2.30 27.79 10.32
CA GLN A 188 1.53 27.77 11.56
C GLN A 188 2.34 27.20 12.74
N TYR A 189 3.29 26.34 12.48
CA TYR A 189 4.12 25.67 13.48
C TYR A 189 5.59 25.71 13.09
N GLU A 190 6.47 25.57 14.08
CA GLU A 190 7.88 25.37 13.80
C GLU A 190 8.13 23.89 13.41
N LYS A 191 8.75 23.69 12.25
CA LYS A 191 9.11 22.36 11.77
C LYS A 191 10.40 21.85 12.43
N LEU A 192 10.64 20.54 12.34
CA LEU A 192 11.91 19.94 12.74
C LEU A 192 13.08 20.57 12.00
N THR A 193 14.08 21.03 12.73
CA THR A 193 15.32 21.56 12.18
C THR A 193 16.25 20.44 11.66
N PRO A 194 17.26 20.75 10.85
CA PRO A 194 18.28 19.78 10.41
C PRO A 194 18.97 19.04 11.57
N GLU A 195 19.19 19.70 12.70
CA GLU A 195 19.79 19.11 13.89
C GLU A 195 18.84 18.08 14.51
N LEU A 196 17.55 18.41 14.62
CA LEU A 196 16.55 17.53 15.22
C LEU A 196 16.28 16.30 14.37
N TYR A 197 15.97 16.48 13.07
CA TYR A 197 15.74 15.31 12.23
C TYR A 197 17.02 14.50 11.97
N GLY A 198 18.20 15.13 11.97
CA GLY A 198 19.49 14.45 11.94
C GLY A 198 19.71 13.55 13.15
N ALA A 199 19.35 14.02 14.36
CA ALA A 199 19.42 13.23 15.59
C ALA A 199 18.45 12.04 15.57
N VAL A 200 17.23 12.22 15.02
CA VAL A 200 16.27 11.11 14.82
C VAL A 200 16.85 10.06 13.87
N ILE A 201 17.36 10.47 12.72
CA ILE A 201 17.89 9.56 11.68
C ILE A 201 19.09 8.78 12.22
N ASP A 202 20.05 9.48 12.85
CA ASP A 202 21.23 8.85 13.45
C ASP A 202 20.85 7.80 14.52
N GLU A 203 19.94 8.13 15.42
CA GLU A 203 19.52 7.21 16.47
C GLU A 203 18.70 6.04 15.92
N ALA A 204 17.83 6.27 14.93
CA ALA A 204 17.09 5.20 14.26
C ALA A 204 18.03 4.21 13.58
N HIS A 205 19.05 4.68 12.86
CA HIS A 205 20.03 3.83 12.20
C HIS A 205 20.86 3.02 13.21
N LYS A 206 21.23 3.58 14.38
CA LYS A 206 21.89 2.84 15.47
C LYS A 206 21.05 1.68 15.96
N ASN A 207 19.73 1.83 15.95
CA ASN A 207 18.78 0.77 16.33
C ASN A 207 18.37 -0.13 15.17
N GLY A 208 18.94 0.05 13.97
CA GLY A 208 18.62 -0.73 12.76
C GLY A 208 17.26 -0.43 12.16
N LEU A 209 16.68 0.72 12.51
CA LEU A 209 15.42 1.22 11.99
C LEU A 209 15.66 2.17 10.81
N ARG A 210 14.71 2.19 9.86
CA ARG A 210 14.67 3.14 8.75
C ARG A 210 13.72 4.29 9.08
N VAL A 211 13.99 5.45 8.50
CA VAL A 211 13.20 6.67 8.72
C VAL A 211 12.49 7.08 7.44
N THR A 212 11.20 7.40 7.54
CA THR A 212 10.42 8.01 6.47
C THR A 212 9.95 9.41 6.86
N ALA A 213 10.10 10.38 5.97
CA ALA A 213 9.77 11.77 6.23
C ALA A 213 8.57 12.24 5.41
N HIS A 214 7.59 12.84 6.09
CA HIS A 214 6.64 13.76 5.46
C HIS A 214 7.37 15.05 5.10
N VAL A 215 7.33 15.44 3.82
CA VAL A 215 8.01 16.63 3.33
C VAL A 215 7.29 17.17 2.09
N PHE A 216 7.29 18.48 1.91
CA PHE A 216 6.68 19.14 0.77
C PHE A 216 7.61 20.07 0.01
N THR A 217 8.67 20.56 0.65
CA THR A 217 9.56 21.55 0.04
C THR A 217 10.83 20.93 -0.51
N LEU A 218 11.35 21.54 -1.57
CA LEU A 218 12.58 21.11 -2.22
C LEU A 218 13.78 21.18 -1.28
N GLU A 219 13.89 22.25 -0.50
CA GLU A 219 15.03 22.46 0.39
C GLU A 219 15.04 21.47 1.57
N ASP A 220 13.86 21.20 2.16
CA ASP A 220 13.77 20.19 3.23
C ASP A 220 14.12 18.79 2.69
N ALA A 221 13.68 18.44 1.48
CA ALA A 221 14.03 17.18 0.85
C ALA A 221 15.54 17.03 0.62
N LYS A 222 16.23 18.09 0.17
CA LYS A 222 17.69 18.10 0.04
C LYS A 222 18.38 17.94 1.40
N GLY A 223 17.89 18.65 2.43
CA GLY A 223 18.40 18.53 3.80
C GLY A 223 18.29 17.11 4.33
N LEU A 224 17.12 16.48 4.17
CA LEU A 224 16.84 15.11 4.57
C LEU A 224 17.72 14.09 3.83
N LEU A 225 17.92 14.26 2.51
CA LEU A 225 18.85 13.41 1.74
C LEU A 225 20.28 13.48 2.28
N ARG A 226 20.75 14.69 2.60
CA ARG A 226 22.09 14.89 3.21
C ARG A 226 22.18 14.29 4.61
N ALA A 227 21.09 14.35 5.40
CA ALA A 227 21.03 13.78 6.74
C ALA A 227 20.92 12.26 6.78
N GLY A 228 20.64 11.60 5.64
CA GLY A 228 20.61 10.14 5.61
C GLY A 228 19.23 9.49 5.57
N ILE A 229 18.16 10.22 5.24
CA ILE A 229 16.78 9.66 5.16
C ILE A 229 16.71 8.41 4.29
N ASP A 230 15.78 7.49 4.61
CA ASP A 230 15.58 6.23 3.87
C ASP A 230 14.36 6.24 2.95
N ALA A 231 13.35 7.06 3.27
CA ALA A 231 12.17 7.19 2.42
C ALA A 231 11.49 8.55 2.58
N PHE A 232 10.79 8.96 1.53
CA PHE A 232 9.91 10.12 1.55
C PHE A 232 8.46 9.68 1.48
N ALA A 233 7.65 10.19 2.38
CA ALA A 233 6.20 10.17 2.34
C ALA A 233 5.75 11.52 1.78
N HIS A 234 5.24 11.51 0.58
CA HIS A 234 4.91 12.60 -0.32
C HIS A 234 6.03 13.04 -1.27
N GLY A 235 5.61 13.55 -2.43
CA GLY A 235 6.45 14.24 -3.38
C GLY A 235 6.59 15.73 -3.05
N ILE A 236 7.67 16.34 -3.58
CA ILE A 236 7.91 17.77 -3.50
C ILE A 236 6.83 18.48 -4.32
N ARG A 237 6.21 19.52 -3.75
CA ARG A 237 5.06 20.19 -4.36
C ARG A 237 5.08 21.72 -4.29
N ASP A 238 6.12 22.30 -3.72
CA ASP A 238 6.31 23.76 -3.67
C ASP A 238 6.91 24.31 -4.97
N GLN A 239 7.75 23.53 -5.63
CA GLN A 239 8.39 23.89 -6.89
C GLN A 239 8.90 22.66 -7.66
N ASP A 240 9.32 22.86 -8.90
CA ASP A 240 9.92 21.79 -9.70
C ASP A 240 11.29 21.39 -9.11
N VAL A 241 11.57 20.09 -9.03
CA VAL A 241 12.86 19.58 -8.54
C VAL A 241 14.00 19.99 -9.47
N ASP A 242 15.15 20.32 -8.89
CA ASP A 242 16.34 20.72 -9.62
C ASP A 242 17.35 19.57 -9.82
N ASP A 243 18.45 19.86 -10.51
CA ASP A 243 19.50 18.86 -10.79
C ASP A 243 20.24 18.45 -9.53
N GLU A 244 20.36 19.33 -8.54
CA GLU A 244 21.01 19.03 -7.28
C GLU A 244 20.23 17.96 -6.49
N LEU A 245 18.92 18.11 -6.37
CA LEU A 245 18.08 17.10 -5.71
C LEU A 245 18.18 15.75 -6.43
N VAL A 246 18.10 15.75 -7.76
CA VAL A 246 18.19 14.52 -8.56
C VAL A 246 19.54 13.84 -8.31
N GLN A 247 20.64 14.60 -8.28
CA GLN A 247 21.97 14.06 -8.00
C GLN A 247 22.06 13.49 -6.57
N LEU A 248 21.66 14.26 -5.56
CA LEU A 248 21.64 13.80 -4.15
C LEU A 248 20.84 12.50 -3.99
N TRP A 249 19.75 12.35 -4.71
CA TRP A 249 18.92 11.15 -4.64
C TRP A 249 19.56 9.98 -5.41
N THR A 250 20.14 10.24 -6.57
CA THR A 250 20.82 9.23 -7.40
C THR A 250 22.04 8.65 -6.68
N ASP A 251 22.74 9.47 -5.91
CA ASP A 251 23.87 9.04 -5.07
C ASP A 251 23.42 8.13 -3.91
N ARG A 252 22.13 8.09 -3.63
CA ARG A 252 21.49 7.25 -2.61
C ARG A 252 20.38 6.36 -3.20
N PRO A 253 20.73 5.35 -4.01
CA PRO A 253 19.78 4.58 -4.82
C PRO A 253 18.81 3.71 -3.98
N ASP A 254 19.01 3.62 -2.66
CA ASP A 254 18.14 2.87 -1.77
C ASP A 254 17.01 3.71 -1.16
N VAL A 255 17.07 5.03 -1.29
CA VAL A 255 16.02 5.93 -0.83
C VAL A 255 14.78 5.79 -1.71
N VAL A 256 13.61 5.65 -1.07
CA VAL A 256 12.34 5.39 -1.74
C VAL A 256 11.43 6.60 -1.66
N LEU A 257 10.76 6.93 -2.76
CA LEU A 257 9.66 7.90 -2.79
C LEU A 257 8.31 7.17 -2.74
N VAL A 258 7.46 7.54 -1.79
CA VAL A 258 6.02 7.24 -1.80
C VAL A 258 5.31 8.53 -2.18
N PRO A 259 4.81 8.70 -3.42
CA PRO A 259 4.43 10.01 -3.92
C PRO A 259 3.19 10.59 -3.22
N ASN A 260 2.19 9.78 -2.90
CA ASN A 260 0.93 10.22 -2.32
C ASN A 260 0.44 11.47 -3.06
N LEU A 261 0.08 11.29 -4.31
CA LEU A 261 -0.30 12.40 -5.18
C LEU A 261 -1.52 13.13 -4.61
N PRO A 262 -1.55 14.45 -4.63
CA PRO A 262 -2.72 15.18 -4.22
C PRO A 262 -3.87 14.87 -5.17
N ASN A 263 -5.10 15.06 -4.70
CA ASN A 263 -6.26 15.02 -5.58
C ASN A 263 -6.00 15.94 -6.79
N PRO A 264 -6.15 15.44 -8.04
CA PRO A 264 -5.79 16.17 -9.25
C PRO A 264 -6.60 17.44 -9.47
N GLY A 265 -7.61 17.72 -8.61
CA GLY A 265 -8.42 18.93 -8.68
C GLY A 265 -9.45 18.92 -9.81
N VAL A 266 -9.68 17.78 -10.44
CA VAL A 266 -10.73 17.59 -11.45
C VAL A 266 -11.91 16.85 -10.84
N ALA A 267 -13.10 17.07 -11.41
CA ALA A 267 -14.27 16.28 -11.04
C ALA A 267 -14.09 14.84 -11.53
N LEU A 268 -14.07 13.89 -10.59
CA LEU A 268 -13.88 12.47 -10.87
C LEU A 268 -15.22 11.78 -11.13
N ASP A 269 -15.26 10.85 -12.08
CA ASP A 269 -16.35 9.91 -12.20
C ASP A 269 -16.15 8.75 -11.22
N LEU A 270 -17.03 8.67 -10.22
CA LEU A 270 -17.03 7.64 -9.18
C LEU A 270 -18.02 6.51 -9.47
N SER A 271 -18.65 6.48 -10.66
CA SER A 271 -19.67 5.48 -11.02
C SER A 271 -19.16 4.04 -10.94
N TRP A 272 -17.87 3.82 -11.11
CA TRP A 272 -17.21 2.50 -10.99
C TRP A 272 -17.31 1.90 -9.58
N LEU A 273 -17.59 2.72 -8.53
CA LEU A 273 -17.85 2.27 -7.16
C LEU A 273 -19.27 1.72 -6.97
N SER A 274 -20.11 1.76 -8.01
CA SER A 274 -21.47 1.22 -7.94
C SER A 274 -21.46 -0.26 -7.55
N GLY A 275 -22.29 -0.59 -6.57
CA GLY A 275 -22.36 -1.95 -6.00
C GLY A 275 -21.34 -2.26 -4.92
N THR A 276 -20.38 -1.36 -4.66
CA THR A 276 -19.40 -1.47 -3.56
C THR A 276 -19.64 -0.44 -2.45
N ILE A 277 -20.28 0.67 -2.80
CA ILE A 277 -20.70 1.73 -1.88
C ILE A 277 -22.23 1.88 -1.97
N PRO A 278 -22.95 2.13 -0.86
CA PRO A 278 -24.39 2.40 -0.88
C PRO A 278 -24.70 3.54 -1.85
N SER A 279 -25.77 3.40 -2.66
CA SER A 279 -26.09 4.31 -3.77
C SER A 279 -26.32 5.76 -3.31
N GLU A 280 -26.93 5.97 -2.15
CA GLU A 280 -27.10 7.29 -1.55
C GLU A 280 -25.75 7.96 -1.27
N ARG A 281 -24.85 7.24 -0.61
CA ARG A 281 -23.50 7.73 -0.30
C ARG A 281 -22.69 7.99 -1.55
N LEU A 282 -22.77 7.11 -2.56
CA LEU A 282 -22.10 7.31 -3.85
C LEU A 282 -22.63 8.57 -4.55
N GLY A 283 -23.95 8.81 -4.48
CA GLY A 283 -24.57 10.01 -5.02
C GLY A 283 -24.04 11.30 -4.36
N GLU A 284 -23.92 11.30 -3.02
CA GLU A 284 -23.31 12.43 -2.29
C GLU A 284 -21.85 12.65 -2.68
N MET A 285 -21.05 11.58 -2.76
CA MET A 285 -19.65 11.66 -3.16
C MET A 285 -19.49 12.18 -4.58
N GLN A 286 -20.34 11.74 -5.52
CA GLN A 286 -20.34 12.23 -6.90
C GLN A 286 -20.74 13.70 -6.99
N ALA A 287 -21.76 14.12 -6.23
CA ALA A 287 -22.22 15.51 -6.19
C ALA A 287 -21.17 16.46 -5.58
N ALA A 288 -20.31 15.97 -4.70
CA ALA A 288 -19.22 16.73 -4.09
C ALA A 288 -18.00 16.91 -5.03
N GLN A 289 -17.96 16.20 -6.17
CA GLN A 289 -16.87 16.34 -7.13
C GLN A 289 -16.95 17.71 -7.84
N GLN A 290 -15.84 18.42 -7.88
CA GLN A 290 -15.76 19.74 -8.53
C GLN A 290 -14.35 20.05 -9.02
N GLU A 291 -14.28 20.93 -10.01
CA GLU A 291 -13.02 21.48 -10.48
C GLU A 291 -12.41 22.42 -9.42
N ARG A 292 -11.12 22.24 -9.13
CA ARG A 292 -10.36 23.03 -8.14
C ARG A 292 -9.03 23.48 -8.72
N PRO A 293 -8.97 24.65 -9.39
CA PRO A 293 -7.77 25.11 -10.11
C PRO A 293 -6.49 25.13 -9.26
N GLY A 294 -6.57 25.56 -8.00
CA GLY A 294 -5.40 25.57 -7.12
C GLY A 294 -4.87 24.16 -6.81
N ALA A 295 -5.75 23.17 -6.70
CA ALA A 295 -5.34 21.78 -6.55
C ALA A 295 -4.73 21.24 -7.84
N GLN A 296 -5.22 21.64 -9.00
CA GLN A 296 -4.64 21.27 -10.31
C GLN A 296 -3.21 21.81 -10.46
N GLU A 297 -2.93 23.02 -10.01
CA GLU A 297 -1.58 23.59 -10.03
C GLU A 297 -0.62 22.80 -9.13
N SER A 298 -1.00 22.53 -7.89
CA SER A 298 -0.21 21.72 -6.95
C SER A 298 0.02 20.32 -7.46
N PHE A 299 -1.01 19.68 -8.02
CA PHE A 299 -0.88 18.37 -8.67
C PHE A 299 0.09 18.44 -9.85
N GLY A 300 0.03 19.47 -10.68
CA GLY A 300 0.90 19.67 -11.84
C GLY A 300 2.39 19.70 -11.47
N ILE A 301 2.76 20.41 -10.40
CA ILE A 301 4.14 20.44 -9.88
C ILE A 301 4.55 19.03 -9.45
N GLN A 302 3.77 18.39 -8.61
CA GLN A 302 4.08 17.07 -8.08
C GLN A 302 4.15 16.01 -9.18
N ALA A 303 3.27 16.08 -10.19
CA ALA A 303 3.26 15.18 -11.33
C ALA A 303 4.55 15.31 -12.18
N ARG A 304 4.98 16.54 -12.50
CA ARG A 304 6.24 16.78 -13.22
C ARG A 304 7.44 16.27 -12.43
N ASN A 305 7.45 16.50 -11.11
CA ASN A 305 8.51 16.02 -10.22
C ASN A 305 8.56 14.50 -10.19
N LEU A 306 7.41 13.83 -10.07
CA LEU A 306 7.33 12.37 -10.12
C LEU A 306 7.84 11.82 -11.46
N ALA A 307 7.43 12.42 -12.58
CA ALA A 307 7.91 12.03 -13.91
C ALA A 307 9.44 12.16 -14.02
N ARG A 308 10.01 13.27 -13.56
CA ARG A 308 11.45 13.52 -13.57
C ARG A 308 12.22 12.53 -12.71
N LEU A 309 11.83 12.34 -11.46
CA LEU A 309 12.45 11.40 -10.53
C LEU A 309 12.32 9.95 -11.04
N SER A 310 11.15 9.61 -11.58
CA SER A 310 10.91 8.32 -12.21
C SER A 310 11.87 8.09 -13.39
N SER A 311 12.06 9.09 -14.26
CA SER A 311 12.96 9.00 -15.40
C SER A 311 14.43 8.91 -14.98
N ALA A 312 14.80 9.53 -13.86
CA ALA A 312 16.13 9.42 -13.26
C ALA A 312 16.40 8.06 -12.58
N GLY A 313 15.43 7.15 -12.56
CA GLY A 313 15.58 5.81 -12.00
C GLY A 313 15.36 5.71 -10.49
N ILE A 314 14.88 6.78 -9.86
CA ILE A 314 14.56 6.78 -8.42
C ILE A 314 13.55 5.69 -8.11
N LYS A 315 13.73 4.98 -6.98
CA LYS A 315 12.80 3.97 -6.49
C LYS A 315 11.51 4.63 -6.03
N ILE A 316 10.41 4.24 -6.62
CA ILE A 316 9.08 4.72 -6.26
C ILE A 316 8.30 3.55 -5.68
N ALA A 317 7.67 3.75 -4.53
CA ALA A 317 6.71 2.84 -3.96
C ALA A 317 5.31 3.46 -4.02
N PHE A 318 4.31 2.65 -3.79
CA PHE A 318 2.92 3.05 -3.83
C PHE A 318 2.41 3.41 -2.42
N GLY A 319 1.58 4.43 -2.28
CA GLY A 319 0.90 4.78 -1.04
C GLY A 319 -0.15 5.87 -1.26
N THR A 320 -1.16 5.95 -0.40
CA THR A 320 -2.32 6.82 -0.58
C THR A 320 -2.43 7.96 0.42
N ASP A 321 -1.78 7.85 1.57
CA ASP A 321 -1.93 8.79 2.72
C ASP A 321 -3.38 8.94 3.20
N GLY A 322 -4.21 7.94 2.95
CA GLY A 322 -5.64 7.98 3.26
C GLY A 322 -6.12 6.74 3.96
N SER A 323 -7.35 6.82 4.49
CA SER A 323 -8.07 5.70 5.10
C SER A 323 -9.10 5.07 4.16
N SER A 324 -9.34 5.65 2.98
CA SER A 324 -10.35 5.15 2.02
C SER A 324 -9.73 4.12 1.07
N PRO A 325 -10.11 2.84 1.13
CA PRO A 325 -9.44 1.76 0.41
C PRO A 325 -9.46 1.86 -1.11
N TRP A 326 -10.54 2.40 -1.70
CA TRP A 326 -10.66 2.60 -3.15
C TRP A 326 -9.67 3.63 -3.71
N THR A 327 -9.12 4.51 -2.86
CA THR A 327 -8.12 5.50 -3.29
C THR A 327 -6.84 4.87 -3.79
N SER A 328 -6.60 3.58 -3.52
CA SER A 328 -5.52 2.83 -4.14
C SER A 328 -5.60 2.85 -5.67
N HIS A 329 -6.80 2.69 -6.22
CA HIS A 329 -6.99 2.72 -7.68
C HIS A 329 -6.81 4.13 -8.24
N GLN A 330 -7.29 5.15 -7.52
CA GLN A 330 -7.13 6.55 -7.90
C GLN A 330 -5.66 6.97 -7.91
N GLU A 331 -4.88 6.62 -6.86
CA GLU A 331 -3.45 6.93 -6.81
C GLU A 331 -2.70 6.30 -8.00
N MET A 332 -3.02 5.04 -8.38
CA MET A 332 -2.42 4.41 -9.57
C MET A 332 -2.77 5.15 -10.86
N GLU A 333 -4.02 5.63 -11.01
CA GLU A 333 -4.41 6.46 -12.15
C GLU A 333 -3.64 7.78 -12.17
N ASP A 334 -3.50 8.43 -11.02
CA ASP A 334 -2.80 9.71 -10.89
C ASP A 334 -1.28 9.55 -11.14
N MET A 335 -0.68 8.42 -10.75
CA MET A 335 0.69 8.07 -11.13
C MET A 335 0.82 7.92 -12.67
N VAL A 336 -0.15 7.31 -13.34
CA VAL A 336 -0.17 7.20 -14.81
C VAL A 336 -0.38 8.58 -15.45
N ARG A 337 -1.29 9.41 -14.95
CA ARG A 337 -1.48 10.80 -15.39
C ARG A 337 -0.21 11.63 -15.24
N SER A 338 0.60 11.31 -14.23
CA SER A 338 1.91 11.93 -13.99
C SER A 338 3.02 11.42 -14.93
N GLY A 339 2.70 10.57 -15.93
CA GLY A 339 3.63 10.10 -16.95
C GLY A 339 4.30 8.76 -16.64
N MET A 340 3.93 8.05 -15.59
CA MET A 340 4.39 6.69 -15.36
C MET A 340 3.64 5.69 -16.25
N THR A 341 4.30 4.61 -16.67
CA THR A 341 3.60 3.53 -17.38
C THR A 341 2.79 2.67 -16.41
N PRO A 342 1.64 2.10 -16.83
CA PRO A 342 0.85 1.19 -15.98
C PRO A 342 1.67 0.02 -15.41
N SER A 343 2.56 -0.57 -16.19
CA SER A 343 3.44 -1.65 -15.73
C SER A 343 4.43 -1.18 -14.63
N ARG A 344 4.87 0.07 -14.70
CA ARG A 344 5.75 0.65 -13.68
C ARG A 344 4.98 0.96 -12.39
N CYS A 345 3.76 1.49 -12.49
CA CYS A 345 2.88 1.70 -11.33
C CYS A 345 2.58 0.37 -10.62
N ASN A 346 2.25 -0.68 -11.37
CA ASN A 346 2.05 -2.01 -10.81
C ASN A 346 3.29 -2.54 -10.09
N ARG A 347 4.48 -2.34 -10.66
CA ARG A 347 5.75 -2.71 -10.01
C ARG A 347 6.00 -1.93 -8.72
N CYS A 348 5.66 -0.64 -8.69
CA CYS A 348 5.79 0.20 -7.49
C CYS A 348 4.92 -0.33 -6.35
N SER A 349 3.72 -0.82 -6.65
CA SER A 349 2.81 -1.37 -5.65
C SER A 349 3.26 -2.73 -5.08
N ASN A 350 4.27 -3.40 -5.67
CA ASN A 350 4.62 -4.78 -5.30
C ASN A 350 6.06 -4.97 -4.84
N LYS A 351 7.01 -4.28 -5.43
CA LYS A 351 8.44 -4.66 -5.33
C LYS A 351 9.28 -3.78 -4.42
N HIS A 352 9.03 -2.48 -4.39
CA HIS A 352 9.93 -1.55 -3.70
C HIS A 352 9.70 -1.46 -2.19
N ILE A 353 8.56 -1.94 -1.70
CA ILE A 353 8.25 -2.04 -0.27
C ILE A 353 8.89 -3.29 0.36
N SER A 354 9.22 -4.29 -0.45
CA SER A 354 9.88 -5.52 0.00
C SER A 354 11.35 -5.35 0.43
N GLY A 355 11.83 -4.14 0.66
CA GLY A 355 13.04 -3.87 1.44
C GLY A 355 13.07 -4.53 2.82
N ALA A 356 12.01 -5.24 3.13
CA ALA A 356 11.85 -6.28 4.14
C ALA A 356 12.82 -7.48 4.03
N ASP A 357 13.69 -7.57 3.02
CA ASP A 357 14.66 -8.67 2.96
C ASP A 357 15.67 -8.65 4.13
N ARG A 358 15.84 -7.52 4.82
CA ARG A 358 16.61 -7.49 6.08
C ARG A 358 15.79 -7.83 7.31
N ALA A 359 14.47 -7.58 7.30
CA ALA A 359 13.54 -8.01 8.36
C ALA A 359 13.26 -9.53 8.32
N ARG A 360 13.55 -10.22 7.22
CA ARG A 360 13.46 -11.70 7.12
C ARG A 360 14.30 -12.45 8.15
N ARG A 361 15.31 -11.84 8.74
CA ARG A 361 16.14 -12.49 9.78
C ARG A 361 15.50 -12.55 11.16
N ARG A 362 14.42 -11.79 11.42
CA ARG A 362 13.72 -11.81 12.72
C ARG A 362 12.28 -12.34 12.70
N LEU A 363 11.67 -12.52 11.52
CA LEU A 363 10.33 -13.07 11.40
C LEU A 363 10.42 -14.50 10.87
N HIS A 364 10.19 -15.49 11.73
CA HIS A 364 10.21 -16.92 11.43
C HIS A 364 9.05 -17.40 10.53
N ARG A 365 8.44 -16.54 9.73
CA ARG A 365 7.51 -16.97 8.66
C ARG A 365 7.78 -16.18 7.38
N PRO A 366 7.94 -16.86 6.23
CA PRO A 366 8.09 -16.22 4.93
C PRO A 366 6.84 -15.39 4.59
N TRP A 367 7.01 -14.27 3.90
CA TRP A 367 5.92 -13.60 3.22
C TRP A 367 5.33 -14.57 2.18
N GLU A 368 4.20 -15.16 2.48
CA GLU A 368 3.44 -15.93 1.51
C GLU A 368 2.77 -14.95 0.56
N ALA A 369 3.41 -14.75 -0.61
CA ALA A 369 2.80 -14.09 -1.75
C ALA A 369 1.74 -15.04 -2.33
N GLY A 370 0.52 -14.97 -1.88
CA GLY A 370 -0.48 -15.96 -2.30
C GLY A 370 -1.94 -15.57 -2.13
N ARG A 371 -2.26 -14.31 -1.85
CA ARG A 371 -3.67 -13.88 -1.94
C ARG A 371 -3.95 -13.32 -3.32
N LEU A 372 -4.69 -14.08 -4.10
CA LEU A 372 -5.22 -13.67 -5.40
C LEU A 372 -6.39 -12.73 -5.17
N CYS A 373 -6.26 -11.47 -5.54
CA CYS A 373 -7.37 -10.54 -5.59
C CYS A 373 -8.08 -10.69 -6.94
N CYS A 374 -9.28 -11.25 -6.94
CA CYS A 374 -10.16 -11.26 -8.11
C CYS A 374 -11.23 -10.17 -7.93
N PRO A 375 -11.25 -9.08 -8.73
CA PRO A 375 -12.20 -7.98 -8.56
C PRO A 375 -13.69 -8.37 -8.79
N ARG A 376 -13.98 -9.61 -9.14
CA ARG A 376 -15.34 -10.10 -9.40
C ARG A 376 -15.78 -11.30 -8.55
N CYS A 377 -14.99 -11.73 -7.58
CA CYS A 377 -15.45 -12.73 -6.62
C CYS A 377 -16.28 -12.03 -5.55
N LYS A 378 -17.60 -12.12 -5.65
CA LYS A 378 -18.49 -11.75 -4.54
C LYS A 378 -18.25 -12.74 -3.39
N PRO A 379 -18.13 -12.28 -2.14
CA PRO A 379 -18.24 -13.19 -1.02
C PRO A 379 -19.66 -13.78 -1.01
N ASN A 380 -19.73 -15.09 -0.84
CA ASN A 380 -21.01 -15.77 -0.53
C ASN A 380 -21.41 -15.46 0.91
#